data_1f185f50ef710135e0a49c5d292b9c85
#
_entry.id   1f185f50ef710135e0a49c5d292b9c85
#
_cell.length_a   1.000
_cell.length_b   1.000
_cell.length_c   1.000
_cell.angle_alpha   90.00
_cell.angle_beta   90.00
_cell.angle_gamma   90.00
#
_symmetry.space_group_name_H-M   'P 1'
#
loop_
_entity.id
_entity.type
_entity.pdbx_description
1 polymer ?
#
loop_
_entity_poly.entity_id
_entity_poly.type
_entity_poly.pdbx_seq_one_letter_code
_entity_poly.pdbx_strand_id
1 'polypeptide(L)'
;MSKTFNIVYGCDVFNKDHTQLCLQERCITRPIVPSSCPYCYVRYKMYPTRGLSDEQFSHPYVNWKALDDVIAIKTPEVFVGSIMGDFMSPSITNEEIAKIFELIEAKASQHLFLLLTKNTYRYINFLEWYKKPLPRNVWCGTSIENERYKDRADILRMIKHYSPHSHLWVEVEPILGYHTDTDFSGIEYISVSLLGEDQIYTSESGQKFNSYFKEEWVLSLLNNPTVDKTRVSIYQKITHKCKSPLITQHINYSMYKELQKMNSQTTSSDFSPIW
;
A
#
# COMPACT_ATOMS: atom_id res chain seq x y z
N MET A 1 8.53 10.47 -11.74
CA MET A 1 7.16 9.95 -11.56
C MET A 1 7.28 8.45 -11.35
N SER A 2 6.70 7.89 -10.26
CA SER A 2 6.77 6.45 -9.99
C SER A 2 6.08 5.66 -11.11
N LYS A 3 6.60 4.47 -11.39
CA LYS A 3 6.01 3.53 -12.35
C LYS A 3 5.08 2.55 -11.63
N THR A 4 4.07 2.06 -12.32
CA THR A 4 3.18 1.04 -11.79
C THR A 4 3.81 -0.34 -11.93
N PHE A 5 3.75 -1.15 -10.86
CA PHE A 5 4.19 -2.53 -10.81
C PHE A 5 3.03 -3.44 -10.41
N ASN A 6 2.30 -3.96 -11.39
CA ASN A 6 1.15 -4.81 -11.14
C ASN A 6 1.57 -6.28 -11.05
N ILE A 7 2.23 -6.63 -9.93
CA ILE A 7 2.69 -8.00 -9.66
C ILE A 7 1.52 -8.94 -9.31
N VAL A 8 0.45 -8.42 -8.72
CA VAL A 8 -0.77 -9.17 -8.40
C VAL A 8 -1.96 -8.55 -9.12
N TYR A 9 -2.77 -9.40 -9.73
CA TYR A 9 -4.07 -9.06 -10.30
C TYR A 9 -5.17 -9.73 -9.49
N GLY A 10 -6.27 -9.04 -9.28
CA GLY A 10 -7.38 -9.51 -8.46
C GLY A 10 -7.18 -9.33 -6.96
N CYS A 11 -8.24 -9.52 -6.22
CA CYS A 11 -8.25 -9.33 -4.78
C CYS A 11 -9.36 -10.17 -4.15
N ASP A 12 -9.02 -10.95 -3.14
CA ASP A 12 -9.93 -11.75 -2.33
C ASP A 12 -9.85 -11.41 -0.83
N VAL A 13 -9.18 -10.31 -0.48
CA VAL A 13 -8.97 -9.84 0.91
C VAL A 13 -10.28 -9.74 1.69
N PHE A 14 -11.38 -9.44 1.00
CA PHE A 14 -12.70 -9.27 1.59
C PHE A 14 -13.72 -10.36 1.18
N ASN A 15 -13.27 -11.48 0.62
CA ASN A 15 -14.16 -12.60 0.35
C ASN A 15 -14.66 -13.23 1.66
N LYS A 16 -15.94 -13.58 1.69
CA LYS A 16 -16.58 -14.14 2.89
C LYS A 16 -15.89 -15.41 3.40
N ASP A 17 -15.42 -16.25 2.48
CA ASP A 17 -14.78 -17.51 2.81
C ASP A 17 -13.40 -17.35 3.45
N HIS A 18 -12.69 -16.26 3.14
CA HIS A 18 -11.38 -15.96 3.72
C HIS A 18 -11.44 -15.13 5.01
N THR A 19 -12.55 -14.43 5.27
CA THR A 19 -12.76 -13.73 6.55
C THR A 19 -12.82 -14.69 7.73
N GLN A 20 -13.30 -15.93 7.53
CA GLN A 20 -13.29 -16.96 8.57
C GLN A 20 -11.89 -17.48 8.92
N LEU A 21 -11.00 -17.61 7.94
CA LEU A 21 -9.61 -18.05 8.15
C LEU A 21 -8.79 -17.01 8.94
N CYS A 22 -8.99 -15.73 8.67
CA CYS A 22 -8.34 -14.65 9.42
C CYS A 22 -8.85 -14.56 10.88
N LEU A 23 -10.11 -14.94 11.14
CA LEU A 23 -10.71 -14.92 12.49
C LEU A 23 -10.27 -16.09 13.38
N GLN A 24 -9.88 -17.24 12.79
CA GLN A 24 -9.48 -18.42 13.55
C GLN A 24 -8.05 -18.33 14.12
N GLU A 25 -7.19 -17.48 13.56
CA GLU A 25 -5.78 -17.37 13.94
C GLU A 25 -5.42 -16.09 14.74
N ARG A 26 -6.26 -15.61 15.67
CA ARG A 26 -6.01 -14.45 16.56
C ARG A 26 -6.46 -13.08 16.08
N CYS A 27 -7.39 -12.97 15.15
CA CYS A 27 -8.03 -11.69 14.86
C CYS A 27 -8.90 -11.25 16.03
N ILE A 28 -8.58 -10.11 16.62
CA ILE A 28 -9.39 -9.38 17.58
C ILE A 28 -10.80 -9.19 17.00
N THR A 29 -11.80 -9.56 17.79
CA THR A 29 -13.23 -9.52 17.50
C THR A 29 -13.71 -8.13 17.04
N ARG A 30 -13.60 -7.83 15.76
CA ARG A 30 -14.32 -6.73 15.12
C ARG A 30 -15.07 -7.26 13.91
N PRO A 31 -16.32 -6.82 13.67
CA PRO A 31 -17.05 -7.24 12.48
C PRO A 31 -16.27 -6.77 11.25
N ILE A 32 -15.67 -7.73 10.56
CA ILE A 32 -15.11 -7.49 9.23
C ILE A 32 -16.31 -7.20 8.35
N VAL A 33 -16.34 -6.02 7.77
CA VAL A 33 -17.38 -5.66 6.80
C VAL A 33 -17.24 -6.62 5.63
N PRO A 34 -18.24 -7.49 5.40
CA PRO A 34 -18.18 -8.41 4.28
C PRO A 34 -18.32 -7.61 3.00
N SER A 35 -17.43 -7.81 2.10
CA SER A 35 -17.39 -7.39 0.70
C SER A 35 -16.20 -6.50 0.35
N SER A 36 -15.72 -6.65 -0.87
CA SER A 36 -14.75 -5.81 -1.57
C SER A 36 -14.85 -4.34 -1.20
N CYS A 37 -13.73 -3.61 -1.30
CA CYS A 37 -13.76 -2.16 -1.17
C CYS A 37 -14.90 -1.59 -2.03
N PRO A 38 -15.91 -0.95 -1.44
CA PRO A 38 -17.09 -0.50 -2.19
C PRO A 38 -16.77 0.58 -3.23
N TYR A 39 -15.57 1.13 -3.14
CA TYR A 39 -15.01 2.11 -4.07
C TYR A 39 -13.93 1.50 -5.00
N CYS A 40 -13.79 0.18 -5.09
CA CYS A 40 -12.71 -0.47 -5.84
C CYS A 40 -12.81 -0.16 -7.34
N TYR A 41 -11.98 0.80 -7.79
CA TYR A 41 -11.91 1.19 -9.18
C TYR A 41 -11.54 0.03 -10.10
N VAL A 42 -10.65 -0.83 -9.64
CA VAL A 42 -10.17 -1.99 -10.41
C VAL A 42 -11.34 -2.95 -10.68
N ARG A 43 -12.06 -3.33 -9.63
CA ARG A 43 -13.17 -4.27 -9.73
C ARG A 43 -14.32 -3.73 -10.59
N TYR A 44 -14.73 -2.47 -10.29
CA TYR A 44 -15.96 -1.93 -10.87
C TYR A 44 -15.77 -1.20 -12.20
N LYS A 45 -14.55 -0.82 -12.56
CA LYS A 45 -14.27 -0.13 -13.81
C LYS A 45 -13.20 -0.81 -14.67
N MET A 46 -12.01 -1.06 -14.11
CA MET A 46 -10.89 -1.56 -14.91
C MET A 46 -11.11 -2.98 -15.45
N TYR A 47 -11.64 -3.88 -14.65
CA TYR A 47 -11.93 -5.25 -15.08
C TYR A 47 -13.03 -5.28 -16.15
N PRO A 48 -14.22 -4.66 -15.95
CA PRO A 48 -15.25 -4.62 -16.97
C PRO A 48 -14.79 -3.96 -18.28
N THR A 49 -14.01 -2.88 -18.24
CA THR A 49 -13.51 -2.22 -19.47
C THR A 49 -12.52 -3.09 -20.25
N ARG A 50 -11.92 -4.08 -19.61
CA ARG A 50 -11.03 -5.07 -20.24
C ARG A 50 -11.74 -6.37 -20.59
N GLY A 51 -13.06 -6.44 -20.43
CA GLY A 51 -13.84 -7.65 -20.66
C GLY A 51 -13.61 -8.75 -19.62
N LEU A 52 -13.07 -8.38 -18.43
CA LEU A 52 -12.82 -9.31 -17.32
C LEU A 52 -14.02 -9.32 -16.36
N SER A 53 -14.34 -10.50 -15.82
CA SER A 53 -15.46 -10.68 -14.91
C SER A 53 -15.13 -10.38 -13.46
N ASP A 54 -16.15 -10.20 -12.62
CA ASP A 54 -16.04 -10.10 -11.18
C ASP A 54 -15.46 -11.37 -10.54
N GLU A 55 -15.79 -12.52 -11.11
CA GLU A 55 -15.23 -13.81 -10.72
C GLU A 55 -13.72 -13.84 -10.92
N GLN A 56 -13.22 -13.37 -12.08
CA GLN A 56 -11.79 -13.28 -12.35
C GLN A 56 -11.10 -12.32 -11.38
N PHE A 57 -11.76 -11.23 -10.99
CA PHE A 57 -11.22 -10.32 -9.97
C PHE A 57 -11.09 -11.02 -8.60
N SER A 58 -12.01 -11.88 -8.24
CA SER A 58 -12.05 -12.59 -6.96
C SER A 58 -11.10 -13.80 -6.87
N HIS A 59 -10.39 -14.11 -7.95
CA HIS A 59 -9.36 -15.16 -8.01
C HIS A 59 -7.98 -14.53 -8.31
N PRO A 60 -7.32 -13.96 -7.31
CA PRO A 60 -6.05 -13.26 -7.52
C PRO A 60 -4.94 -14.22 -7.95
N TYR A 61 -4.02 -13.70 -8.75
CA TYR A 61 -2.85 -14.43 -9.23
C TYR A 61 -1.62 -13.55 -9.37
N VAL A 62 -0.44 -14.16 -9.29
CA VAL A 62 0.83 -13.48 -9.51
C VAL A 62 1.11 -13.32 -11.01
N ASN A 63 1.38 -12.10 -11.44
CA ASN A 63 1.81 -11.79 -12.79
C ASN A 63 3.35 -11.80 -12.87
N TRP A 64 3.93 -12.97 -13.02
CA TRP A 64 5.37 -13.16 -13.09
C TRP A 64 6.04 -12.36 -14.21
N LYS A 65 5.33 -12.18 -15.36
CA LYS A 65 5.83 -11.36 -16.45
C LYS A 65 6.09 -9.91 -16.03
N ALA A 66 5.25 -9.32 -15.17
CA ALA A 66 5.47 -7.97 -14.67
C ALA A 66 6.78 -7.87 -13.87
N LEU A 67 7.14 -8.92 -13.12
CA LEU A 67 8.41 -8.97 -12.40
C LEU A 67 9.60 -9.11 -13.36
N ASP A 68 9.49 -9.97 -14.37
CA ASP A 68 10.52 -10.13 -15.39
C ASP A 68 10.77 -8.81 -16.16
N ASP A 69 9.69 -8.10 -16.53
CA ASP A 69 9.76 -6.81 -17.19
C ASP A 69 10.47 -5.75 -16.32
N VAL A 70 10.24 -5.75 -15.00
CA VAL A 70 10.93 -4.85 -14.04
C VAL A 70 12.40 -5.22 -13.88
N ILE A 71 12.72 -6.50 -13.75
CA ILE A 71 14.11 -7.02 -13.66
C ILE A 71 14.93 -6.64 -14.90
N ALA A 72 14.28 -6.57 -16.06
CA ALA A 72 14.95 -6.19 -17.31
C ALA A 72 15.36 -4.71 -17.34
N ILE A 73 14.73 -3.84 -16.53
CA ILE A 73 15.06 -2.40 -16.47
C ILE A 73 16.37 -2.22 -15.70
N LYS A 74 17.35 -1.57 -16.31
CA LYS A 74 18.68 -1.37 -15.70
C LYS A 74 18.83 -0.02 -15.00
N THR A 75 18.04 0.98 -15.40
CA THR A 75 18.02 2.28 -14.72
C THR A 75 17.25 2.20 -13.41
N PRO A 76 17.77 2.74 -12.29
CA PRO A 76 17.04 2.80 -11.02
C PRO A 76 15.69 3.49 -11.16
N GLU A 77 14.63 2.86 -10.66
CA GLU A 77 13.25 3.35 -10.74
C GLU A 77 12.50 3.12 -9.45
N VAL A 78 11.43 3.92 -9.24
CA VAL A 78 10.48 3.72 -8.16
C VAL A 78 9.23 3.04 -8.70
N PHE A 79 8.88 1.90 -8.14
CA PHE A 79 7.69 1.13 -8.48
C PHE A 79 6.66 1.15 -7.36
N VAL A 80 5.40 1.48 -7.71
CA VAL A 80 4.26 1.32 -6.80
C VAL A 80 3.55 0.04 -7.19
N GLY A 81 3.48 -0.90 -6.24
CA GLY A 81 3.02 -2.26 -6.49
C GLY A 81 1.54 -2.47 -6.19
N SER A 82 0.95 -3.41 -6.95
CA SER A 82 -0.36 -4.01 -6.72
C SER A 82 -1.55 -3.05 -6.83
N ILE A 83 -1.53 -2.15 -7.82
CA ILE A 83 -2.69 -1.30 -8.12
C ILE A 83 -3.85 -2.12 -8.68
N MET A 84 -3.55 -3.19 -9.45
CA MET A 84 -4.56 -4.06 -10.09
C MET A 84 -5.05 -5.20 -9.20
N GLY A 85 -4.56 -5.29 -7.97
CA GLY A 85 -4.92 -6.33 -7.02
C GLY A 85 -4.37 -6.02 -5.63
N ASP A 86 -4.45 -6.95 -4.70
CA ASP A 86 -3.84 -6.82 -3.37
C ASP A 86 -2.66 -7.79 -3.23
N PHE A 87 -1.47 -7.26 -2.91
CA PHE A 87 -0.24 -8.05 -2.81
C PHE A 87 -0.31 -9.14 -1.73
N MET A 88 -1.06 -8.87 -0.66
CA MET A 88 -1.26 -9.80 0.45
C MET A 88 -2.64 -10.45 0.41
N SER A 89 -3.20 -10.65 -0.78
CA SER A 89 -4.42 -11.44 -0.96
C SER A 89 -4.26 -12.85 -0.38
N PRO A 90 -5.25 -13.37 0.34
CA PRO A 90 -5.20 -14.69 0.98
C PRO A 90 -4.85 -15.83 0.02
N SER A 91 -5.33 -15.79 -1.21
CA SER A 91 -5.04 -16.82 -2.22
C SER A 91 -3.63 -16.79 -2.80
N ILE A 92 -2.87 -15.71 -2.60
CA ILE A 92 -1.44 -15.68 -2.97
C ILE A 92 -0.65 -16.43 -1.90
N THR A 93 0.04 -17.50 -2.28
CA THR A 93 0.73 -18.38 -1.33
C THR A 93 1.94 -17.71 -0.69
N ASN A 94 2.39 -18.21 0.45
CA ASN A 94 3.62 -17.74 1.09
C ASN A 94 4.84 -17.95 0.20
N GLU A 95 4.88 -19.06 -0.53
CA GLU A 95 5.95 -19.43 -1.45
C GLU A 95 6.03 -18.44 -2.62
N GLU A 96 4.88 -18.00 -3.15
CA GLU A 96 4.85 -16.99 -4.21
C GLU A 96 5.34 -15.63 -3.71
N ILE A 97 4.90 -15.19 -2.52
CA ILE A 97 5.35 -13.95 -1.90
C ILE A 97 6.85 -14.01 -1.62
N ALA A 98 7.34 -15.12 -1.07
CA ALA A 98 8.78 -15.33 -0.81
C ALA A 98 9.60 -15.24 -2.09
N LYS A 99 9.16 -15.93 -3.15
CA LYS A 99 9.83 -15.89 -4.45
C LYS A 99 9.88 -14.49 -5.06
N ILE A 100 8.82 -13.68 -4.88
CA ILE A 100 8.82 -12.27 -5.32
C ILE A 100 9.90 -11.49 -4.57
N PHE A 101 9.97 -11.59 -3.25
CA PHE A 101 10.99 -10.88 -2.46
C PHE A 101 12.40 -11.34 -2.79
N GLU A 102 12.64 -12.64 -2.94
CA GLU A 102 13.94 -13.19 -3.30
C GLU A 102 14.39 -12.73 -4.69
N LEU A 103 13.48 -12.63 -5.66
CA LEU A 103 13.80 -12.11 -7.00
C LEU A 103 14.06 -10.60 -6.98
N ILE A 104 13.30 -9.84 -6.20
CA ILE A 104 13.54 -8.40 -5.99
C ILE A 104 14.94 -8.18 -5.41
N GLU A 105 15.28 -8.90 -4.34
CA GLU A 105 16.58 -8.79 -3.69
C GLU A 105 17.73 -9.17 -4.63
N ALA A 106 17.61 -10.30 -5.30
CA ALA A 106 18.69 -10.85 -6.13
C ALA A 106 18.87 -10.14 -7.47
N LYS A 107 17.81 -9.59 -8.09
CA LYS A 107 17.82 -9.16 -9.49
C LYS A 107 17.31 -7.76 -9.76
N ALA A 108 16.70 -7.10 -8.77
CA ALA A 108 16.08 -5.80 -8.90
C ALA A 108 16.44 -4.85 -7.72
N SER A 109 17.56 -5.10 -7.06
CA SER A 109 18.00 -4.35 -5.87
C SER A 109 18.28 -2.87 -6.15
N GLN A 110 18.50 -2.48 -7.43
CA GLN A 110 18.67 -1.09 -7.85
C GLN A 110 17.37 -0.27 -7.82
N HIS A 111 16.20 -0.91 -7.79
CA HIS A 111 14.91 -0.25 -7.78
C HIS A 111 14.38 -0.10 -6.35
N LEU A 112 13.39 0.77 -6.18
CA LEU A 112 12.64 0.93 -4.94
C LEU A 112 11.20 0.47 -5.18
N PHE A 113 10.70 -0.40 -4.31
CA PHE A 113 9.36 -0.96 -4.41
C PHE A 113 8.49 -0.50 -3.25
N LEU A 114 7.38 0.18 -3.55
CA LEU A 114 6.33 0.50 -2.60
C LEU A 114 5.21 -0.55 -2.78
N LEU A 115 5.15 -1.53 -1.91
CA LEU A 115 4.14 -2.59 -1.96
C LEU A 115 2.99 -2.25 -1.02
N LEU A 116 1.77 -2.30 -1.54
CA LEU A 116 0.56 -1.87 -0.85
C LEU A 116 -0.39 -3.03 -0.59
N THR A 117 -0.99 -3.06 0.60
CA THR A 117 -2.08 -3.99 0.92
C THR A 117 -3.10 -3.37 1.87
N LYS A 118 -4.34 -3.83 1.79
CA LYS A 118 -5.35 -3.60 2.84
C LYS A 118 -5.39 -4.74 3.87
N ASN A 119 -4.68 -5.83 3.60
CA ASN A 119 -4.53 -7.00 4.47
C ASN A 119 -3.22 -6.96 5.27
N THR A 120 -3.07 -5.97 6.14
CA THR A 120 -1.82 -5.70 6.86
C THR A 120 -1.38 -6.88 7.77
N TYR A 121 -2.34 -7.62 8.34
CA TYR A 121 -2.07 -8.82 9.13
C TYR A 121 -1.30 -9.89 8.36
N ARG A 122 -1.54 -9.99 7.06
CA ARG A 122 -0.89 -10.98 6.22
C ARG A 122 0.64 -10.78 6.14
N TYR A 123 1.14 -9.53 6.29
CA TYR A 123 2.58 -9.30 6.43
C TYR A 123 3.15 -10.03 7.64
N ILE A 124 2.46 -9.96 8.78
CA ILE A 124 2.95 -10.57 10.03
C ILE A 124 2.95 -12.09 9.90
N ASN A 125 1.83 -12.68 9.47
CA ASN A 125 1.73 -14.12 9.23
C ASN A 125 2.78 -14.63 8.23
N PHE A 126 3.01 -13.86 7.17
CA PHE A 126 4.05 -14.16 6.20
C PHE A 126 5.44 -14.12 6.82
N LEU A 127 5.77 -13.08 7.57
CA LEU A 127 7.09 -12.92 8.21
C LEU A 127 7.35 -13.98 9.28
N GLU A 128 6.32 -14.39 10.04
CA GLU A 128 6.39 -15.51 10.98
C GLU A 128 6.74 -16.83 10.28
N TRP A 129 6.23 -17.04 9.08
CA TRP A 129 6.54 -18.20 8.26
C TRP A 129 7.90 -18.06 7.53
N TYR A 130 8.17 -16.89 6.95
CA TYR A 130 9.35 -16.63 6.12
C TYR A 130 10.66 -16.63 6.90
N LYS A 131 10.63 -16.15 8.15
CA LYS A 131 11.76 -16.14 9.10
C LYS A 131 13.04 -15.49 8.58
N LYS A 132 12.90 -14.60 7.62
CA LYS A 132 13.98 -13.79 7.06
C LYS A 132 13.53 -12.33 7.02
N PRO A 133 14.46 -11.36 7.13
CA PRO A 133 14.12 -9.97 6.90
C PRO A 133 13.72 -9.73 5.43
N LEU A 134 12.93 -8.69 5.20
CA LEU A 134 12.53 -8.28 3.86
C LEU A 134 13.68 -7.55 3.14
N PRO A 135 13.69 -7.50 1.79
CA PRO A 135 14.67 -6.75 1.03
C PRO A 135 14.66 -5.26 1.41
N ARG A 136 15.84 -4.64 1.53
CA ARG A 136 16.00 -3.24 1.97
C ARG A 136 15.36 -2.22 1.03
N ASN A 137 15.19 -2.57 -0.23
CA ASN A 137 14.58 -1.76 -1.27
C ASN A 137 13.06 -1.93 -1.37
N VAL A 138 12.45 -2.65 -0.44
CA VAL A 138 11.00 -2.81 -0.33
C VAL A 138 10.45 -1.96 0.81
N TRP A 139 9.47 -1.14 0.48
CA TRP A 139 8.67 -0.37 1.43
C TRP A 139 7.32 -1.04 1.62
N CYS A 140 7.06 -1.49 2.84
CA CYS A 140 5.81 -2.13 3.21
C CYS A 140 4.73 -1.09 3.47
N GLY A 141 3.62 -1.17 2.76
CA GLY A 141 2.56 -0.20 2.85
C GLY A 141 1.19 -0.76 3.13
N THR A 142 0.34 0.08 3.71
CA THR A 142 -1.08 -0.20 3.87
C THR A 142 -1.93 1.01 3.54
N SER A 143 -3.20 0.78 3.13
CA SER A 143 -4.16 1.88 2.97
C SER A 143 -4.91 2.12 4.28
N ILE A 144 -5.08 3.40 4.65
CA ILE A 144 -5.90 3.85 5.78
C ILE A 144 -6.80 4.98 5.30
N GLU A 145 -8.06 4.66 5.00
CA GLU A 145 -8.99 5.61 4.39
C GLU A 145 -9.59 6.59 5.41
N ASN A 146 -9.66 6.18 6.67
CA ASN A 146 -10.15 6.95 7.81
C ASN A 146 -9.80 6.24 9.13
N GLU A 147 -10.14 6.82 10.28
CA GLU A 147 -9.85 6.30 11.63
C GLU A 147 -10.43 4.91 11.94
N ARG A 148 -11.44 4.46 11.21
CA ARG A 148 -11.97 3.09 11.35
C ARG A 148 -10.90 2.02 11.10
N TYR A 149 -9.90 2.35 10.27
CA TYR A 149 -8.82 1.46 9.87
C TYR A 149 -7.48 1.81 10.51
N LYS A 150 -7.46 2.63 11.56
CA LYS A 150 -6.25 3.09 12.24
C LYS A 150 -5.35 1.95 12.75
N ASP A 151 -5.97 0.84 13.16
CA ASP A 151 -5.24 -0.34 13.65
C ASP A 151 -4.25 -0.90 12.60
N ARG A 152 -4.47 -0.63 11.32
CA ARG A 152 -3.53 -1.05 10.26
C ARG A 152 -2.15 -0.40 10.40
N ALA A 153 -2.06 0.82 10.94
CA ALA A 153 -0.78 1.46 11.22
C ALA A 153 -0.03 0.73 12.35
N ASP A 154 -0.75 0.30 13.40
CA ASP A 154 -0.17 -0.45 14.52
C ASP A 154 0.39 -1.79 14.04
N ILE A 155 -0.40 -2.51 13.23
CA ILE A 155 -0.01 -3.80 12.66
C ILE A 155 1.18 -3.62 11.71
N LEU A 156 1.18 -2.56 10.88
CA LEU A 156 2.28 -2.27 9.96
C LEU A 156 3.60 -2.07 10.72
N ARG A 157 3.58 -1.39 11.86
CA ARG A 157 4.76 -1.21 12.72
C ARG A 157 5.33 -2.53 13.25
N MET A 158 4.51 -3.56 13.45
CA MET A 158 4.97 -4.87 13.89
C MET A 158 5.94 -5.51 12.90
N ILE A 159 5.96 -5.10 11.63
CA ILE A 159 6.94 -5.55 10.64
C ILE A 159 8.37 -5.30 11.14
N LYS A 160 8.62 -4.17 11.82
CA LYS A 160 9.94 -3.83 12.37
C LYS A 160 10.47 -4.85 13.39
N HIS A 161 9.59 -5.63 14.03
CA HIS A 161 10.01 -6.71 14.94
C HIS A 161 10.69 -7.86 14.18
N TYR A 162 10.22 -8.17 12.97
CA TYR A 162 10.75 -9.26 12.14
C TYR A 162 11.79 -8.78 11.14
N SER A 163 11.69 -7.54 10.71
CA SER A 163 12.55 -6.92 9.71
C SER A 163 12.84 -5.46 10.11
N PRO A 164 13.79 -5.23 11.04
CA PRO A 164 14.04 -3.92 11.66
C PRO A 164 14.38 -2.80 10.66
N HIS A 165 14.98 -3.15 9.53
CA HIS A 165 15.38 -2.20 8.50
C HIS A 165 14.30 -1.94 7.43
N SER A 166 13.14 -2.62 7.51
CA SER A 166 12.05 -2.36 6.57
C SER A 166 11.52 -0.95 6.70
N HIS A 167 11.23 -0.33 5.57
CA HIS A 167 10.57 0.96 5.51
C HIS A 167 9.06 0.81 5.49
N LEU A 168 8.36 1.71 6.19
CA LEU A 168 6.90 1.67 6.34
C LEU A 168 6.26 2.90 5.71
N TRP A 169 5.20 2.70 4.96
CA TRP A 169 4.44 3.78 4.37
C TRP A 169 2.94 3.55 4.43
N VAL A 170 2.18 4.63 4.38
CA VAL A 170 0.72 4.60 4.39
C VAL A 170 0.18 5.34 3.17
N GLU A 171 -0.80 4.74 2.52
CA GLU A 171 -1.59 5.39 1.49
C GLU A 171 -2.98 5.71 2.05
N VAL A 172 -3.26 7.00 2.18
CA VAL A 172 -4.58 7.50 2.54
C VAL A 172 -5.36 7.69 1.23
N GLU A 173 -5.77 6.56 0.64
CA GLU A 173 -6.47 6.52 -0.65
C GLU A 173 -7.61 5.50 -0.68
N PRO A 174 -8.82 5.98 -0.99
CA PRO A 174 -9.21 7.39 -0.98
C PRO A 174 -9.31 7.93 0.44
N ILE A 175 -9.03 9.24 0.65
CA ILE A 175 -9.31 9.84 1.95
C ILE A 175 -10.82 9.98 2.13
N LEU A 176 -11.38 9.29 3.13
CA LEU A 176 -12.82 9.16 3.40
C LEU A 176 -13.21 9.55 4.83
N GLY A 177 -12.34 10.20 5.57
CA GLY A 177 -12.62 10.61 6.95
C GLY A 177 -11.46 11.28 7.64
N TYR A 178 -11.66 11.53 8.93
CA TYR A 178 -10.66 12.13 9.81
C TYR A 178 -9.55 11.14 10.15
N HIS A 179 -8.39 11.70 10.56
CA HIS A 179 -7.20 10.96 11.01
C HIS A 179 -6.63 11.55 12.32
N THR A 180 -7.49 12.14 13.14
CA THR A 180 -7.10 12.77 14.40
C THR A 180 -6.50 11.78 15.39
N ASP A 181 -7.11 10.57 15.47
CA ASP A 181 -6.75 9.53 16.45
C ASP A 181 -5.90 8.39 15.84
N THR A 182 -5.46 8.52 14.60
CA THR A 182 -4.57 7.54 13.97
C THR A 182 -3.13 7.81 14.42
N ASP A 183 -2.45 6.81 14.99
CA ASP A 183 -1.03 6.94 15.31
C ASP A 183 -0.17 6.60 14.09
N PHE A 184 0.48 7.61 13.52
CA PHE A 184 1.42 7.49 12.40
C PHE A 184 2.89 7.45 12.84
N SER A 185 3.18 7.35 14.13
CA SER A 185 4.56 7.24 14.62
C SER A 185 5.30 6.10 13.93
N GLY A 186 6.52 6.36 13.45
CA GLY A 186 7.34 5.36 12.75
C GLY A 186 6.92 5.05 11.31
N ILE A 187 5.88 5.72 10.79
CA ILE A 187 5.54 5.70 9.36
C ILE A 187 6.45 6.71 8.64
N GLU A 188 7.18 6.25 7.67
CA GLU A 188 8.25 7.02 7.02
C GLU A 188 7.79 7.76 5.76
N TYR A 189 6.61 7.45 5.25
CA TYR A 189 6.02 8.14 4.11
C TYR A 189 4.50 8.02 4.13
N ILE A 190 3.80 9.10 3.83
CA ILE A 190 2.35 9.13 3.70
C ILE A 190 1.98 9.73 2.34
N SER A 191 1.20 8.99 1.56
CA SER A 191 0.58 9.46 0.32
C SER A 191 -0.90 9.71 0.54
N VAL A 192 -1.41 10.83 0.05
CA VAL A 192 -2.83 11.19 0.20
C VAL A 192 -3.46 11.40 -1.18
N SER A 193 -4.53 10.67 -1.46
CA SER A 193 -5.24 10.75 -2.73
C SER A 193 -6.76 10.74 -2.55
N LEU A 194 -7.47 11.17 -3.59
CA LEU A 194 -8.92 11.21 -3.64
C LEU A 194 -9.50 9.94 -4.24
N LEU A 195 -10.78 9.71 -3.93
CA LEU A 195 -11.63 8.93 -4.82
C LEU A 195 -11.70 9.63 -6.19
N GLY A 196 -11.40 8.90 -7.27
CA GLY A 196 -11.39 9.47 -8.62
C GLY A 196 -12.76 10.07 -9.02
N GLU A 197 -12.75 11.10 -9.85
CA GLU A 197 -13.97 11.82 -10.27
C GLU A 197 -15.01 10.93 -10.96
N ASP A 198 -14.54 9.89 -11.64
CA ASP A 198 -15.37 8.88 -12.30
C ASP A 198 -15.77 7.71 -11.40
N GLN A 199 -15.34 7.72 -10.14
CA GLN A 199 -15.63 6.64 -9.21
C GLN A 199 -16.89 6.99 -8.41
N ILE A 200 -17.92 6.18 -8.59
CA ILE A 200 -19.12 6.26 -7.78
C ILE A 200 -18.99 5.22 -6.67
N TYR A 201 -18.84 5.69 -5.45
CA TYR A 201 -19.01 4.86 -4.28
C TYR A 201 -20.49 4.74 -3.96
N THR A 202 -20.99 3.51 -3.91
CA THR A 202 -22.32 3.24 -3.41
C THR A 202 -22.20 2.58 -2.04
N SER A 203 -22.70 3.21 -1.00
CA SER A 203 -22.74 2.66 0.36
C SER A 203 -23.67 1.45 0.43
N GLU A 204 -23.58 0.66 1.50
CA GLU A 204 -24.50 -0.45 1.78
C GLU A 204 -25.96 0.02 1.87
N SER A 205 -26.20 1.29 2.24
CA SER A 205 -27.53 1.91 2.25
C SER A 205 -27.99 2.37 0.86
N GLY A 206 -27.23 2.12 -0.21
CA GLY A 206 -27.54 2.54 -1.58
C GLY A 206 -27.24 4.01 -1.88
N GLN A 207 -26.68 4.77 -0.93
CA GLN A 207 -26.29 6.14 -1.15
C GLN A 207 -25.07 6.22 -2.08
N LYS A 208 -25.17 6.98 -3.17
CA LYS A 208 -24.07 7.20 -4.12
C LYS A 208 -23.26 8.42 -3.71
N PHE A 209 -21.97 8.23 -3.59
CA PHE A 209 -20.99 9.29 -3.37
C PHE A 209 -20.13 9.43 -4.62
N ASN A 210 -20.08 10.64 -5.17
CA ASN A 210 -19.22 10.97 -6.28
C ASN A 210 -18.10 11.87 -5.77
N SER A 211 -16.85 11.50 -6.00
CA SER A 211 -15.63 12.25 -5.62
C SER A 211 -15.76 13.08 -4.31
N TYR A 212 -16.36 12.45 -3.28
CA TYR A 212 -16.64 13.10 -2.01
C TYR A 212 -15.33 13.36 -1.27
N PHE A 213 -15.07 14.62 -1.00
CA PHE A 213 -13.85 15.08 -0.35
C PHE A 213 -14.17 16.25 0.58
N LYS A 214 -13.55 16.27 1.74
CA LYS A 214 -13.56 17.39 2.67
C LYS A 214 -12.15 17.82 2.98
N GLU A 215 -11.87 19.12 2.88
CA GLU A 215 -10.57 19.71 3.21
C GLU A 215 -10.18 19.44 4.65
N GLU A 216 -11.14 19.40 5.57
CA GLU A 216 -10.94 19.14 6.99
C GLU A 216 -10.33 17.75 7.25
N TRP A 217 -10.58 16.78 6.38
CA TRP A 217 -9.98 15.45 6.52
C TRP A 217 -8.47 15.48 6.28
N VAL A 218 -8.02 16.20 5.27
CA VAL A 218 -6.59 16.39 5.01
C VAL A 218 -5.95 17.23 6.12
N LEU A 219 -6.64 18.26 6.59
CA LEU A 219 -6.17 19.07 7.72
C LEU A 219 -6.06 18.26 9.00
N SER A 220 -6.98 17.33 9.27
CA SER A 220 -6.89 16.45 10.44
C SER A 220 -5.65 15.57 10.40
N LEU A 221 -5.30 15.04 9.22
CA LEU A 221 -4.05 14.30 9.01
C LEU A 221 -2.82 15.18 9.21
N LEU A 222 -2.77 16.35 8.56
CA LEU A 222 -1.62 17.25 8.65
C LEU A 222 -1.43 17.89 10.03
N ASN A 223 -2.49 18.02 10.83
CA ASN A 223 -2.43 18.50 12.19
C ASN A 223 -2.22 17.37 13.23
N ASN A 224 -2.22 16.14 12.81
CA ASN A 224 -1.93 15.01 13.69
C ASN A 224 -0.46 15.08 14.18
N PRO A 225 -0.20 15.08 15.51
CA PRO A 225 1.15 15.27 16.06
C PRO A 225 2.11 14.13 15.74
N THR A 226 1.61 12.97 15.32
CA THR A 226 2.43 11.80 14.98
C THR A 226 2.85 11.78 13.51
N VAL A 227 2.38 12.74 12.70
CA VAL A 227 2.70 12.84 11.27
C VAL A 227 3.94 13.70 11.05
N ASP A 228 4.97 13.13 10.45
CA ASP A 228 6.08 13.91 9.88
C ASP A 228 5.62 14.57 8.57
N LYS A 229 5.25 15.83 8.67
CA LYS A 229 4.72 16.61 7.54
C LYS A 229 5.70 16.73 6.37
N THR A 230 7.01 16.62 6.63
CA THR A 230 8.03 16.70 5.58
C THR A 230 8.06 15.48 4.68
N ARG A 231 7.39 14.40 5.08
CA ARG A 231 7.31 13.11 4.39
C ARG A 231 5.90 12.79 3.91
N VAL A 232 5.04 13.81 3.76
CA VAL A 232 3.70 13.68 3.20
C VAL A 232 3.69 14.13 1.74
N SER A 233 3.05 13.35 0.90
CA SER A 233 2.75 13.71 -0.50
C SER A 233 1.24 13.78 -0.69
N ILE A 234 0.77 14.90 -1.22
CA ILE A 234 -0.66 15.10 -1.49
C ILE A 234 -0.87 15.18 -2.98
N TYR A 235 -1.80 14.37 -3.49
CA TYR A 235 -2.13 14.33 -4.90
C TYR A 235 -2.60 15.71 -5.41
N GLN A 236 -2.05 16.14 -6.53
CA GLN A 236 -2.25 17.51 -7.06
C GLN A 236 -3.71 17.92 -7.22
N LYS A 237 -4.63 16.98 -7.56
CA LYS A 237 -6.06 17.28 -7.65
C LYS A 237 -6.68 17.69 -6.30
N ILE A 238 -6.13 17.22 -5.17
CA ILE A 238 -6.54 17.67 -3.83
C ILE A 238 -6.14 19.13 -3.65
N THR A 239 -4.88 19.43 -3.93
CA THR A 239 -4.32 20.77 -3.69
C THR A 239 -5.06 21.85 -4.47
N HIS A 240 -5.53 21.55 -5.68
CA HIS A 240 -6.33 22.47 -6.49
C HIS A 240 -7.75 22.69 -5.94
N LYS A 241 -8.26 21.77 -5.10
CA LYS A 241 -9.58 21.88 -4.47
C LYS A 241 -9.54 22.53 -3.09
N CYS A 242 -8.34 22.67 -2.49
CA CYS A 242 -8.16 23.19 -1.14
C CYS A 242 -7.75 24.64 -1.14
N LYS A 243 -8.18 25.36 -0.10
CA LYS A 243 -7.84 26.77 0.14
C LYS A 243 -6.70 26.94 1.16
N SER A 244 -6.48 25.94 2.00
CA SER A 244 -5.48 26.00 3.06
C SER A 244 -4.05 26.02 2.52
N PRO A 245 -3.23 27.02 2.90
CA PRO A 245 -1.80 27.04 2.57
C PRO A 245 -1.04 25.81 3.09
N LEU A 246 -1.49 25.23 4.20
CA LEU A 246 -0.88 24.03 4.78
C LEU A 246 -0.95 22.86 3.80
N ILE A 247 -2.05 22.70 3.07
CA ILE A 247 -2.22 21.63 2.08
C ILE A 247 -1.38 21.92 0.82
N THR A 248 -1.41 23.16 0.35
CA THR A 248 -0.74 23.53 -0.91
C THR A 248 0.78 23.49 -0.83
N GLN A 249 1.37 23.56 0.37
CA GLN A 249 2.81 23.47 0.60
C GLN A 249 3.35 22.04 0.60
N HIS A 250 2.49 21.01 0.75
CA HIS A 250 2.88 19.61 0.91
C HIS A 250 2.91 18.79 -0.39
N ILE A 251 3.04 19.45 -1.55
CA ILE A 251 2.82 18.82 -2.86
C ILE A 251 3.90 17.81 -3.28
N ASN A 252 5.11 17.79 -2.68
CA ASN A 252 6.26 17.20 -3.36
C ASN A 252 7.26 16.42 -2.51
N TYR A 253 6.85 15.58 -1.58
CA TYR A 253 7.79 14.57 -1.13
C TYR A 253 8.00 13.54 -2.27
N SER A 254 9.23 13.39 -2.74
CA SER A 254 9.54 12.52 -3.86
C SER A 254 10.29 11.27 -3.40
N MET A 255 9.70 10.10 -3.58
CA MET A 255 10.35 8.82 -3.33
C MET A 255 11.61 8.59 -4.18
N TYR A 256 11.81 9.35 -5.26
CA TYR A 256 13.08 9.34 -5.99
C TYR A 256 14.26 9.87 -5.18
N LYS A 257 14.03 10.75 -4.19
CA LYS A 257 15.08 11.16 -3.25
C LYS A 257 15.54 10.00 -2.37
N GLU A 258 14.61 9.16 -1.93
CA GLU A 258 14.94 7.95 -1.16
C GLU A 258 15.69 6.92 -2.03
N LEU A 259 15.26 6.73 -3.28
CA LEU A 259 15.98 5.91 -4.24
C LEU A 259 17.42 6.38 -4.45
N GLN A 260 17.63 7.68 -4.60
CA GLN A 260 18.97 8.25 -4.76
C GLN A 260 19.85 8.01 -3.52
N LYS A 261 19.29 8.18 -2.31
CA LYS A 261 20.01 7.88 -1.05
C LYS A 261 20.39 6.40 -0.97
N MET A 262 19.46 5.50 -1.27
CA MET A 262 19.69 4.06 -1.27
C MET A 262 20.84 3.69 -2.21
N ASN A 263 20.82 4.18 -3.44
CA ASN A 263 21.85 3.86 -4.44
C ASN A 263 23.20 4.52 -4.13
N SER A 264 23.24 5.68 -3.45
CA SER A 264 24.51 6.30 -3.03
C SER A 264 25.18 5.53 -1.87
N GLN A 265 24.41 4.88 -1.01
CA GLN A 265 24.96 4.05 0.06
C GLN A 265 25.51 2.71 -0.42
N THR A 266 24.99 2.17 -1.52
CA THR A 266 25.50 0.93 -2.12
C THR A 266 26.82 1.12 -2.87
N THR A 267 27.16 2.34 -3.26
CA THR A 267 28.43 2.66 -3.92
C THR A 267 29.58 2.95 -2.95
N SER A 268 29.29 3.21 -1.66
CA SER A 268 30.29 3.26 -0.61
C SER A 268 30.50 1.82 -0.08
N SER A 269 31.35 1.07 -0.77
CA SER A 269 31.72 -0.29 -0.42
C SER A 269 32.33 -0.37 0.97
N ASP A 270 31.64 -1.01 1.90
CA ASP A 270 32.24 -1.76 2.99
C ASP A 270 31.55 -3.14 3.06
N PHE A 271 31.87 -3.97 2.09
CA PHE A 271 31.74 -5.41 2.23
C PHE A 271 32.89 -5.89 3.13
N SER A 272 32.74 -5.74 4.43
CA SER A 272 33.46 -6.60 5.37
C SER A 272 32.60 -7.82 5.58
N PRO A 273 33.02 -9.02 5.16
CA PRO A 273 32.30 -10.24 5.48
C PRO A 273 32.42 -10.47 6.98
N ILE A 274 31.30 -10.43 7.68
CA ILE A 274 31.21 -10.95 9.04
C ILE A 274 31.07 -12.45 8.90
N TRP A 275 32.15 -13.15 9.19
CA TRP A 275 32.22 -14.61 9.41
C TRP A 275 31.53 -14.98 10.72
#